data_5928f222a4fa245390bc20d8958ef60f
#
_entry.id   5928f222a4fa245390bc20d8958ef60f
#
_cell.length_a   1.000
_cell.length_b   1.000
_cell.length_c   1.000
_cell.angle_alpha   90.00
_cell.angle_beta   90.00
_cell.angle_gamma   90.00
#
_symmetry.space_group_name_H-M   'P 1'
#
loop_
_entity.id
_entity.type
_entity.pdbx_description
1 polymer ?
#
loop_
_entity_poly.entity_id
_entity_poly.type
_entity_poly.pdbx_seq_one_letter_code
_entity_poly.pdbx_strand_id
1 'polypeptide(L)'
;MSSTRYCKCHFHEGESEHWGLLDRKAFAHKGARPHYTPDALVLPEHLILELNFDWMKEKVWGATQYTLVVKGHDVEEIVFDAVNLDVSRVLIGRRSFDFENTGKKIIIPLNKKYQLGDRMSVKLNHSVTRPVAGIYFTKPDNHHTDRFKTVWTQGQDEDSRYYFPCFDKPNFKQTTEVIMHLPPKMFGLSNGRLVKKKSSRTSSSFHYKMELPYSTYLLSIVAGEFSEHKETMKGVDIKWYVQKGREREGRNAFKDTGKIIRFISNYTGFEYPYKHYTQIAVPEFIFGGMENFTVTTQTDLALYDDRAALDGDSNGLVSHEAAHTWFGNVVTAKNWSQAWLHESFAT
;
A
#
# COMPACT_ATOMS: atom_id res chain seq x y z
N MET A 1 -28.28 21.35 -7.34
CA MET A 1 -27.01 21.80 -6.75
C MET A 1 -26.19 20.57 -6.54
N SER A 2 -25.24 20.31 -7.44
CA SER A 2 -24.36 19.13 -7.43
C SER A 2 -23.39 19.28 -6.26
N SER A 3 -23.53 18.45 -5.22
CA SER A 3 -22.53 18.33 -4.19
C SER A 3 -21.39 17.44 -4.74
N THR A 4 -20.40 18.05 -5.32
CA THR A 4 -19.11 17.41 -5.56
C THR A 4 -18.58 16.95 -4.21
N ARG A 5 -18.70 15.66 -3.92
CA ARG A 5 -18.02 15.04 -2.80
C ARG A 5 -16.55 14.91 -3.19
N TYR A 6 -15.74 15.85 -2.76
CA TYR A 6 -14.30 15.78 -2.90
C TYR A 6 -13.77 14.53 -2.19
N CYS A 7 -12.84 13.84 -2.81
CA CYS A 7 -12.00 12.86 -2.15
C CYS A 7 -11.39 13.51 -0.89
N LYS A 8 -11.64 12.96 0.29
CA LYS A 8 -11.07 13.46 1.55
C LYS A 8 -9.60 13.07 1.71
N CYS A 9 -8.82 13.12 0.65
CA CYS A 9 -7.37 12.99 0.70
C CYS A 9 -6.69 14.19 1.37
N HIS A 10 -7.47 15.22 1.71
CA HIS A 10 -7.01 16.43 2.38
C HIS A 10 -7.48 16.41 3.82
N PHE A 11 -6.58 16.22 4.75
CA PHE A 11 -6.81 16.38 6.18
C PHE A 11 -7.33 17.78 6.48
N HIS A 12 -8.50 17.88 7.08
CA HIS A 12 -8.96 19.11 7.70
C HIS A 12 -8.15 19.36 8.97
N GLU A 13 -7.65 20.60 9.13
CA GLU A 13 -6.79 21.05 10.23
C GLU A 13 -7.34 20.87 11.66
N GLY A 14 -8.51 20.28 11.84
CA GLY A 14 -9.15 20.10 13.15
C GLY A 14 -9.09 18.68 13.73
N GLU A 15 -8.68 17.66 12.98
CA GLU A 15 -8.77 16.26 13.43
C GLU A 15 -7.41 15.60 13.70
N SER A 16 -6.31 16.36 13.67
CA SER A 16 -4.94 15.84 13.79
C SER A 16 -4.56 15.32 15.19
N GLU A 17 -5.34 15.62 16.22
CA GLU A 17 -4.99 15.24 17.59
C GLU A 17 -5.17 13.75 17.91
N HIS A 18 -5.93 13.01 17.09
CA HIS A 18 -6.23 11.61 17.36
C HIS A 18 -5.34 10.58 16.65
N TRP A 19 -4.50 10.98 15.69
CA TRP A 19 -3.83 10.04 14.79
C TRP A 19 -2.31 9.95 14.95
N GLY A 20 -1.72 10.46 16.02
CA GLY A 20 -0.26 10.35 16.23
C GLY A 20 0.61 11.06 15.17
N LEU A 21 0.01 11.92 14.35
CA LEU A 21 0.70 12.72 13.31
C LEU A 21 1.41 13.95 13.90
N LEU A 22 1.78 13.90 15.15
CA LEU A 22 2.12 14.99 16.04
C LEU A 22 3.31 15.87 15.64
N ASP A 23 4.08 15.51 14.60
CA ASP A 23 5.27 16.30 14.20
C ASP A 23 5.25 16.81 12.75
N ARG A 24 4.17 16.60 11.99
CA ARG A 24 4.09 17.12 10.62
C ARG A 24 3.57 18.55 10.62
N LYS A 25 4.45 19.53 10.51
CA LYS A 25 4.05 20.92 10.27
C LYS A 25 3.45 21.05 8.88
N ALA A 26 2.24 21.60 8.78
CA ALA A 26 1.65 21.92 7.49
C ALA A 26 2.58 22.86 6.68
N PHE A 27 2.61 22.71 5.37
CA PHE A 27 3.46 23.50 4.47
C PHE A 27 3.27 25.02 4.62
N ALA A 28 2.06 25.44 4.99
CA ALA A 28 1.69 26.84 5.19
C ALA A 28 2.10 27.42 6.55
N HIS A 29 2.54 26.60 7.50
CA HIS A 29 2.95 27.11 8.81
C HIS A 29 4.25 27.90 8.74
N LYS A 30 4.30 29.01 9.46
CA LYS A 30 5.52 29.83 9.58
C LYS A 30 6.69 28.96 10.07
N GLY A 31 7.75 28.90 9.28
CA GLY A 31 8.93 28.08 9.56
C GLY A 31 8.86 26.64 8.98
N ALA A 32 7.82 26.28 8.22
CA ALA A 32 7.84 25.08 7.41
C ALA A 32 9.01 25.15 6.41
N ARG A 33 9.72 24.05 6.26
CA ARG A 33 10.83 23.93 5.30
C ARG A 33 10.50 22.88 4.26
N PRO A 34 10.93 23.05 3.00
CA PRO A 34 10.80 22.01 2.00
C PRO A 34 11.49 20.73 2.47
N HIS A 35 10.80 19.59 2.38
CA HIS A 35 11.36 18.28 2.66
C HIS A 35 11.82 17.65 1.34
N TYR A 36 13.05 17.96 0.95
CA TYR A 36 13.65 17.30 -0.21
C TYR A 36 14.07 15.87 0.17
N THR A 37 13.85 14.95 -0.75
CA THR A 37 14.38 13.60 -0.60
C THR A 37 15.90 13.67 -0.70
N PRO A 38 16.66 13.24 0.33
CA PRO A 38 18.10 13.21 0.26
C PRO A 38 18.57 12.24 -0.83
N ASP A 39 19.74 12.48 -1.37
CA ASP A 39 20.39 11.53 -2.27
C ASP A 39 20.61 10.21 -1.53
N ALA A 40 20.16 9.12 -2.15
CA ALA A 40 20.25 7.80 -1.55
C ALA A 40 21.56 7.15 -1.91
N LEU A 41 22.35 6.83 -0.90
CA LEU A 41 23.59 6.06 -1.06
C LEU A 41 23.32 4.57 -1.32
N VAL A 42 22.12 4.09 -0.98
CA VAL A 42 21.67 2.71 -1.16
C VAL A 42 20.25 2.72 -1.70
N LEU A 43 19.97 1.94 -2.75
CA LEU A 43 18.63 1.82 -3.33
C LEU A 43 18.11 0.39 -3.20
N PRO A 44 16.80 0.22 -2.93
CA PRO A 44 16.15 -1.08 -3.02
C PRO A 44 15.95 -1.49 -4.49
N GLU A 45 16.32 -2.73 -4.84
CA GLU A 45 16.01 -3.35 -6.13
C GLU A 45 14.83 -4.31 -6.01
N HIS A 46 14.77 -5.06 -4.90
CA HIS A 46 13.75 -6.06 -4.66
C HIS A 46 13.41 -6.18 -3.17
N LEU A 47 12.14 -6.35 -2.87
CA LEU A 47 11.60 -6.56 -1.53
C LEU A 47 10.86 -7.89 -1.46
N ILE A 48 11.18 -8.73 -0.48
CA ILE A 48 10.34 -9.84 -0.05
C ILE A 48 9.79 -9.50 1.34
N LEU A 49 8.47 -9.43 1.44
CA LEU A 49 7.76 -9.14 2.67
C LEU A 49 6.92 -10.34 3.09
N GLU A 50 7.30 -11.01 4.16
CA GLU A 50 6.60 -12.18 4.71
C GLU A 50 5.95 -11.82 6.03
N LEU A 51 4.62 -11.89 6.12
CA LEU A 51 3.84 -11.39 7.25
C LEU A 51 2.84 -12.42 7.80
N ASN A 52 2.65 -12.34 9.09
CA ASN A 52 1.62 -13.01 9.88
C ASN A 52 0.79 -11.96 10.61
N PHE A 53 -0.46 -12.30 10.96
CA PHE A 53 -1.43 -11.36 11.52
C PHE A 53 -2.18 -11.98 12.71
N ASP A 54 -2.37 -11.18 13.76
CA ASP A 54 -3.26 -11.51 14.89
C ASP A 54 -4.29 -10.37 15.04
N TRP A 55 -5.52 -10.63 14.62
CA TRP A 55 -6.61 -9.65 14.66
C TRP A 55 -7.02 -9.26 16.08
N MET A 56 -6.91 -10.18 17.04
CA MET A 56 -7.32 -9.89 18.43
C MET A 56 -6.36 -8.92 19.10
N LYS A 57 -5.07 -9.09 18.83
CA LYS A 57 -4.00 -8.24 19.35
C LYS A 57 -3.65 -7.07 18.44
N GLU A 58 -4.24 -7.03 17.23
CA GLU A 58 -3.86 -6.08 16.18
C GLU A 58 -2.35 -6.10 15.94
N LYS A 59 -1.79 -7.31 15.81
CA LYS A 59 -0.35 -7.53 15.69
C LYS A 59 0.01 -8.02 14.30
N VAL A 60 1.10 -7.46 13.77
CA VAL A 60 1.78 -7.91 12.56
C VAL A 60 3.19 -8.33 12.95
N TRP A 61 3.67 -9.45 12.43
CA TRP A 61 5.06 -9.87 12.60
C TRP A 61 5.52 -10.69 11.40
N GLY A 62 6.83 -10.67 11.17
CA GLY A 62 7.40 -11.44 10.09
C GLY A 62 8.81 -11.01 9.74
N ALA A 63 9.10 -11.00 8.45
CA ALA A 63 10.40 -10.63 7.94
C ALA A 63 10.29 -9.76 6.69
N THR A 64 11.16 -8.78 6.63
CA THR A 64 11.42 -7.95 5.45
C THR A 64 12.80 -8.31 4.92
N GLN A 65 12.92 -8.69 3.65
CA GLN A 65 14.21 -8.98 3.01
C GLN A 65 14.37 -8.13 1.76
N TYR A 66 15.44 -7.38 1.71
CA TYR A 66 15.81 -6.54 0.56
C TYR A 66 16.98 -7.11 -0.21
N THR A 67 16.95 -6.94 -1.53
CA THR A 67 18.15 -6.84 -2.36
C THR A 67 18.41 -5.35 -2.57
N LEU A 68 19.57 -4.89 -2.12
CA LEU A 68 19.99 -3.49 -2.17
C LEU A 68 21.16 -3.33 -3.13
N VAL A 69 21.22 -2.17 -3.80
CA VAL A 69 22.37 -1.74 -4.61
C VAL A 69 22.95 -0.45 -4.05
N VAL A 70 24.26 -0.39 -3.94
CA VAL A 70 25.00 0.79 -3.49
C VAL A 70 25.15 1.78 -4.65
N LYS A 71 24.83 3.04 -4.40
CA LYS A 71 24.89 4.17 -5.36
C LYS A 71 25.93 5.23 -4.97
N GLY A 72 26.50 5.11 -3.79
CA GLY A 72 27.57 5.98 -3.30
C GLY A 72 28.92 5.27 -3.22
N HIS A 73 29.92 5.97 -2.72
CA HIS A 73 31.23 5.44 -2.38
C HIS A 73 31.40 5.41 -0.86
N ASP A 74 32.21 4.48 -0.38
CA ASP A 74 32.54 4.34 1.04
C ASP A 74 31.32 4.25 1.96
N VAL A 75 30.28 3.53 1.53
CA VAL A 75 29.04 3.36 2.30
C VAL A 75 29.31 2.47 3.50
N GLU A 76 29.12 3.01 4.71
CA GLU A 76 29.44 2.37 5.99
C GLU A 76 28.19 2.06 6.83
N GLU A 77 26.99 2.48 6.38
CA GLU A 77 25.72 2.21 7.07
C GLU A 77 24.56 2.04 6.10
N ILE A 78 23.50 1.36 6.57
CA ILE A 78 22.20 1.28 5.92
C ILE A 78 21.16 1.79 6.89
N VAL A 79 20.25 2.64 6.41
CA VAL A 79 19.19 3.23 7.23
C VAL A 79 17.84 2.87 6.63
N PHE A 80 16.96 2.26 7.45
CA PHE A 80 15.57 2.02 7.11
C PHE A 80 14.67 2.97 7.91
N ASP A 81 13.60 3.45 7.29
CA ASP A 81 12.50 4.08 8.00
C ASP A 81 11.71 2.98 8.73
N ALA A 82 11.47 3.17 10.05
CA ALA A 82 10.81 2.21 10.90
C ALA A 82 10.32 2.92 12.16
N VAL A 83 9.02 3.04 12.32
CA VAL A 83 8.44 3.76 13.46
C VAL A 83 7.79 2.80 14.44
N ASN A 84 8.31 2.80 15.67
CA ASN A 84 7.82 1.97 16.77
C ASN A 84 7.77 0.47 16.44
N LEU A 85 8.65 -0.01 15.58
CA LEU A 85 8.79 -1.43 15.27
C LEU A 85 9.75 -2.11 16.24
N ASP A 86 9.36 -3.28 16.73
CA ASP A 86 10.28 -4.20 17.39
C ASP A 86 11.06 -4.96 16.34
N VAL A 87 12.36 -4.72 16.24
CA VAL A 87 13.27 -5.47 15.38
C VAL A 87 14.07 -6.42 16.24
N SER A 88 13.94 -7.72 15.99
CA SER A 88 14.59 -8.74 16.81
C SER A 88 15.92 -9.24 16.23
N ARG A 89 16.11 -9.07 14.92
CA ARG A 89 17.31 -9.57 14.24
C ARG A 89 17.51 -8.89 12.89
N VAL A 90 18.79 -8.58 12.59
CA VAL A 90 19.24 -8.12 11.27
C VAL A 90 20.28 -9.09 10.72
N LEU A 91 20.13 -9.49 9.46
CA LEU A 91 21.07 -10.32 8.72
C LEU A 91 21.53 -9.61 7.44
N ILE A 92 22.82 -9.60 7.17
CA ILE A 92 23.36 -9.25 5.84
C ILE A 92 23.99 -10.52 5.26
N GLY A 93 23.41 -11.01 4.17
CA GLY A 93 23.68 -12.36 3.70
C GLY A 93 23.28 -13.40 4.75
N ARG A 94 24.25 -14.11 5.31
CA ARG A 94 24.04 -15.13 6.37
C ARG A 94 24.55 -14.69 7.75
N ARG A 95 25.13 -13.49 7.88
CA ARG A 95 25.74 -13.01 9.13
C ARG A 95 24.77 -12.09 9.86
N SER A 96 24.73 -12.21 11.19
CA SER A 96 24.02 -11.28 12.05
C SER A 96 24.83 -9.99 12.19
N PHE A 97 24.09 -8.87 12.21
CA PHE A 97 24.65 -7.52 12.41
C PHE A 97 23.95 -6.86 13.58
N ASP A 98 24.74 -6.07 14.31
CA ASP A 98 24.21 -5.15 15.30
C ASP A 98 23.52 -3.99 14.60
N PHE A 99 22.58 -3.38 15.27
CA PHE A 99 21.81 -2.26 14.74
C PHE A 99 21.35 -1.36 15.88
N GLU A 100 21.15 -0.10 15.56
CA GLU A 100 20.48 0.86 16.42
C GLU A 100 19.00 0.99 16.02
N ASN A 101 18.10 0.90 16.99
CA ASN A 101 16.68 1.20 16.82
C ASN A 101 16.38 2.52 17.52
N THR A 102 16.21 3.59 16.76
CA THR A 102 15.92 4.93 17.30
C THR A 102 14.45 5.16 17.62
N GLY A 103 13.58 4.17 17.39
CA GLY A 103 12.13 4.30 17.42
C GLY A 103 11.53 4.95 16.17
N LYS A 104 12.35 5.54 15.29
CA LYS A 104 11.95 6.11 13.99
C LYS A 104 12.72 5.52 12.81
N LYS A 105 13.90 4.96 13.06
CA LYS A 105 14.79 4.37 12.07
C LYS A 105 15.51 3.16 12.62
N ILE A 106 15.88 2.25 11.74
CA ILE A 106 16.84 1.19 12.01
C ILE A 106 18.13 1.54 11.27
N ILE A 107 19.20 1.74 12.03
CA ILE A 107 20.53 2.08 11.52
C ILE A 107 21.41 0.84 11.67
N ILE A 108 22.00 0.37 10.59
CA ILE A 108 22.82 -0.84 10.52
C ILE A 108 24.24 -0.43 10.11
N PRO A 109 25.20 -0.32 11.05
CA PRO A 109 26.60 -0.12 10.73
C PRO A 109 27.14 -1.32 9.94
N LEU A 110 27.90 -1.07 8.89
CA LEU A 110 28.50 -2.08 8.06
C LEU A 110 29.93 -2.38 8.53
N ASN A 111 30.35 -3.64 8.42
CA ASN A 111 31.69 -4.06 8.86
C ASN A 111 32.80 -3.79 7.85
N LYS A 112 32.46 -3.18 6.72
CA LYS A 112 33.38 -2.73 5.67
C LYS A 112 32.73 -1.62 4.86
N LYS A 113 33.51 -0.88 4.11
CA LYS A 113 33.04 0.10 3.14
C LYS A 113 32.54 -0.61 1.88
N TYR A 114 31.34 -0.27 1.44
CA TYR A 114 30.79 -0.73 0.18
C TYR A 114 30.92 0.35 -0.89
N GLN A 115 31.10 -0.10 -2.13
CA GLN A 115 31.40 0.77 -3.26
C GLN A 115 30.23 0.81 -4.26
N LEU A 116 30.23 1.80 -5.12
CA LEU A 116 29.25 1.96 -6.19
C LEU A 116 29.08 0.64 -6.97
N GLY A 117 27.85 0.15 -7.08
CA GLY A 117 27.49 -1.08 -7.79
C GLY A 117 27.47 -2.34 -6.92
N ASP A 118 28.01 -2.28 -5.69
CA ASP A 118 27.92 -3.42 -4.77
C ASP A 118 26.45 -3.77 -4.48
N ARG A 119 26.18 -5.07 -4.34
CA ARG A 119 24.84 -5.57 -3.96
C ARG A 119 24.90 -6.32 -2.64
N MET A 120 23.82 -6.19 -1.87
CA MET A 120 23.70 -6.91 -0.61
C MET A 120 22.26 -7.36 -0.37
N SER A 121 22.11 -8.49 0.32
CA SER A 121 20.81 -8.96 0.82
C SER A 121 20.73 -8.66 2.31
N VAL A 122 19.74 -7.89 2.71
CA VAL A 122 19.48 -7.51 4.10
C VAL A 122 18.13 -8.05 4.53
N LYS A 123 18.08 -8.81 5.63
CA LYS A 123 16.84 -9.35 6.20
C LYS A 123 16.66 -8.84 7.62
N LEU A 124 15.48 -8.32 7.92
CA LEU A 124 15.07 -7.84 9.24
C LEU A 124 13.87 -8.65 9.71
N ASN A 125 13.94 -9.22 10.92
CA ASN A 125 12.78 -9.80 11.59
C ASN A 125 12.16 -8.74 12.49
N HIS A 126 10.86 -8.49 12.29
CA HIS A 126 10.19 -7.39 12.99
C HIS A 126 8.77 -7.76 13.45
N SER A 127 8.25 -6.96 14.35
CA SER A 127 6.86 -6.99 14.76
C SER A 127 6.37 -5.62 15.19
N VAL A 128 5.05 -5.44 15.13
CA VAL A 128 4.35 -4.28 15.71
C VAL A 128 3.00 -4.73 16.25
N THR A 129 2.61 -4.14 17.39
CA THR A 129 1.31 -4.37 18.00
C THR A 129 0.58 -3.04 18.10
N ARG A 130 -0.68 -2.98 17.61
CA ARG A 130 -1.50 -1.78 17.53
C ARG A 130 -0.78 -0.66 16.77
N PRO A 131 -0.41 -0.88 15.49
CA PRO A 131 0.21 0.15 14.67
C PRO A 131 -0.71 1.37 14.59
N VAL A 132 -0.13 2.56 14.69
CA VAL A 132 -0.92 3.81 14.67
C VAL A 132 -1.29 4.27 13.27
N ALA A 133 -0.62 3.73 12.24
CA ALA A 133 -0.85 4.03 10.83
C ALA A 133 -0.32 2.89 9.94
N GLY A 134 -0.55 2.99 8.64
CA GLY A 134 0.01 2.12 7.61
C GLY A 134 -0.70 0.79 7.43
N ILE A 135 -1.17 0.15 8.51
CA ILE A 135 -1.95 -1.08 8.47
C ILE A 135 -3.07 -1.04 9.52
N TYR A 136 -4.25 -1.47 9.12
CA TYR A 136 -5.48 -1.32 9.89
C TYR A 136 -6.21 -2.65 10.01
N PHE A 137 -6.80 -2.88 11.18
CA PHE A 137 -7.56 -4.09 11.49
C PHE A 137 -9.01 -3.74 11.79
N THR A 138 -9.94 -4.41 11.12
CA THR A 138 -11.34 -4.38 11.49
C THR A 138 -11.78 -5.74 12.02
N LYS A 139 -12.66 -5.72 13.01
CA LYS A 139 -13.20 -6.94 13.65
C LYS A 139 -14.53 -6.61 14.31
N PRO A 140 -15.39 -7.61 14.54
CA PRO A 140 -16.59 -7.42 15.38
C PRO A 140 -16.25 -6.83 16.74
N ASP A 141 -17.07 -5.91 17.21
CA ASP A 141 -17.05 -5.37 18.56
C ASP A 141 -18.46 -5.34 19.18
N ASN A 142 -18.61 -4.83 20.39
CA ASN A 142 -19.90 -4.81 21.11
C ASN A 142 -20.95 -3.90 20.45
N HIS A 143 -20.54 -2.95 19.63
CA HIS A 143 -21.43 -2.01 18.94
C HIS A 143 -21.68 -2.41 17.49
N HIS A 144 -20.76 -3.18 16.89
CA HIS A 144 -20.78 -3.60 15.49
C HIS A 144 -20.46 -5.10 15.42
N THR A 145 -21.44 -5.92 15.79
CA THR A 145 -21.27 -7.39 15.87
C THR A 145 -21.21 -8.08 14.51
N ASP A 146 -21.65 -7.40 13.48
CA ASP A 146 -21.69 -7.82 12.06
C ASP A 146 -20.46 -7.40 11.24
N ARG A 147 -19.52 -6.68 11.85
CA ARG A 147 -18.26 -6.32 11.19
C ARG A 147 -17.48 -7.53 10.74
N PHE A 148 -16.95 -7.46 9.52
CA PHE A 148 -16.04 -8.49 9.01
C PHE A 148 -14.63 -8.33 9.58
N LYS A 149 -13.96 -9.46 9.80
CA LYS A 149 -12.52 -9.44 10.09
C LYS A 149 -11.77 -9.12 8.81
N THR A 150 -11.17 -7.95 8.76
CA THR A 150 -10.34 -7.50 7.65
C THR A 150 -9.04 -6.94 8.17
N VAL A 151 -8.00 -6.98 7.36
CA VAL A 151 -6.79 -6.16 7.49
C VAL A 151 -6.54 -5.52 6.13
N TRP A 152 -6.17 -4.24 6.13
CA TRP A 152 -5.82 -3.51 4.93
C TRP A 152 -4.72 -2.49 5.22
N THR A 153 -4.01 -2.08 4.18
CA THR A 153 -2.89 -1.13 4.29
C THR A 153 -3.17 0.16 3.55
N GLN A 154 -2.62 1.26 4.08
CA GLN A 154 -2.56 2.57 3.46
C GLN A 154 -1.17 3.16 3.72
N GLY A 155 -0.38 3.32 2.66
CA GLY A 155 1.03 3.71 2.76
C GLY A 155 1.32 5.19 2.47
N GLN A 156 0.38 5.92 1.87
CA GLN A 156 0.55 7.34 1.54
C GLN A 156 0.33 8.21 2.81
N ASP A 157 1.17 9.23 3.10
CA ASP A 157 2.37 9.57 2.30
C ASP A 157 3.56 8.65 2.59
N GLU A 158 3.89 8.41 3.86
CA GLU A 158 5.07 7.71 4.36
C GLU A 158 4.66 6.82 5.55
N ASP A 159 3.53 6.09 5.42
CA ASP A 159 2.95 5.32 6.52
C ASP A 159 3.31 3.82 6.46
N SER A 160 4.02 3.38 5.42
CA SER A 160 4.52 2.00 5.35
C SER A 160 5.51 1.67 6.48
N ARG A 161 6.25 2.65 6.94
CA ARG A 161 7.21 2.55 8.07
C ARG A 161 6.60 2.14 9.42
N TYR A 162 5.29 2.21 9.55
CA TYR A 162 4.60 1.83 10.79
C TYR A 162 4.31 0.33 10.90
N TYR A 163 4.50 -0.46 9.83
CA TYR A 163 4.27 -1.90 9.91
C TYR A 163 5.40 -2.77 9.36
N PHE A 164 6.38 -2.20 8.63
CA PHE A 164 7.61 -2.89 8.26
C PHE A 164 8.76 -1.91 8.01
N PRO A 165 10.03 -2.30 8.23
CA PRO A 165 11.19 -1.47 7.91
C PRO A 165 11.30 -1.27 6.39
N CYS A 166 11.35 -0.02 5.91
CA CYS A 166 11.30 0.28 4.49
C CYS A 166 12.07 1.53 4.09
N PHE A 167 12.16 1.75 2.78
CA PHE A 167 12.55 3.02 2.17
C PHE A 167 11.28 3.75 1.80
N ASP A 168 10.79 4.62 2.71
CA ASP A 168 9.45 5.17 2.66
C ASP A 168 9.42 6.56 2.01
N LYS A 169 9.87 6.62 0.76
CA LYS A 169 9.86 7.81 -0.09
C LYS A 169 9.34 7.47 -1.48
N PRO A 170 8.64 8.39 -2.16
CA PRO A 170 8.00 8.09 -3.44
C PRO A 170 8.97 7.78 -4.58
N ASN A 171 10.20 8.28 -4.51
CA ASN A 171 11.23 8.06 -5.54
C ASN A 171 11.95 6.71 -5.44
N PHE A 172 11.75 5.93 -4.37
CA PHE A 172 12.32 4.60 -4.24
C PHE A 172 11.37 3.57 -4.81
N LYS A 173 11.74 3.00 -5.94
CA LYS A 173 10.96 1.98 -6.63
C LYS A 173 11.68 0.64 -6.59
N GLN A 174 10.97 -0.40 -6.21
CA GLN A 174 11.46 -1.78 -6.18
C GLN A 174 10.40 -2.76 -6.67
N THR A 175 10.83 -3.91 -7.15
CA THR A 175 9.95 -5.06 -7.36
C THR A 175 9.62 -5.71 -6.02
N THR A 176 8.49 -6.42 -5.92
CA THR A 176 8.08 -7.00 -4.63
C THR A 176 7.60 -8.43 -4.74
N GLU A 177 7.82 -9.17 -3.65
CA GLU A 177 7.12 -10.41 -3.32
C GLU A 177 6.46 -10.25 -1.95
N VAL A 178 5.16 -10.53 -1.85
CA VAL A 178 4.41 -10.46 -0.60
C VAL A 178 3.89 -11.84 -0.26
N ILE A 179 4.24 -12.33 0.93
CA ILE A 179 3.81 -13.63 1.45
C ILE A 179 2.99 -13.38 2.71
N MET A 180 1.72 -13.74 2.66
CA MET A 180 0.79 -13.61 3.78
C MET A 180 0.46 -14.98 4.36
N HIS A 181 0.59 -15.12 5.67
CA HIS A 181 0.10 -16.28 6.42
C HIS A 181 -1.18 -15.89 7.16
N LEU A 182 -2.27 -16.55 6.81
CA LEU A 182 -3.63 -16.18 7.23
C LEU A 182 -4.33 -17.35 7.94
N PRO A 183 -5.34 -17.09 8.77
CA PRO A 183 -6.28 -18.10 9.23
C PRO A 183 -6.93 -18.87 8.07
N PRO A 184 -7.47 -20.08 8.33
CA PRO A 184 -8.16 -20.85 7.30
C PRO A 184 -9.39 -20.08 6.77
N LYS A 185 -9.70 -20.27 5.47
CA LYS A 185 -10.80 -19.63 4.75
C LYS A 185 -10.66 -18.14 4.46
N MET A 186 -9.69 -17.44 5.04
CA MET A 186 -9.42 -16.06 4.65
C MET A 186 -8.76 -16.01 3.27
N PHE A 187 -9.14 -14.99 2.52
CA PHE A 187 -8.53 -14.59 1.26
C PHE A 187 -7.47 -13.52 1.54
N GLY A 188 -6.37 -13.54 0.80
CA GLY A 188 -5.34 -12.51 0.84
C GLY A 188 -5.06 -11.97 -0.55
N LEU A 189 -4.94 -10.65 -0.67
CA LEU A 189 -4.66 -9.92 -1.89
C LEU A 189 -3.47 -8.99 -1.72
N SER A 190 -2.63 -8.89 -2.74
CA SER A 190 -1.55 -7.92 -2.84
C SER A 190 -1.23 -7.58 -4.30
N ASN A 191 -0.29 -6.68 -4.51
CA ASN A 191 0.16 -6.21 -5.82
C ASN A 191 0.69 -7.34 -6.71
N GLY A 192 0.42 -7.24 -7.99
CA GLY A 192 0.94 -8.16 -8.99
C GLY A 192 0.14 -9.46 -9.12
N ARG A 193 0.81 -10.55 -9.52
CA ARG A 193 0.17 -11.84 -9.77
C ARG A 193 0.29 -12.79 -8.57
N LEU A 194 -0.73 -13.58 -8.33
CA LEU A 194 -0.68 -14.68 -7.38
C LEU A 194 0.24 -15.79 -7.92
N VAL A 195 1.37 -16.00 -7.26
CA VAL A 195 2.36 -17.02 -7.63
C VAL A 195 2.03 -18.36 -7.01
N LYS A 196 1.62 -18.34 -5.73
CA LYS A 196 1.35 -19.55 -4.98
C LYS A 196 0.27 -19.33 -3.95
N LYS A 197 -0.64 -20.28 -3.87
CA LYS A 197 -1.62 -20.37 -2.79
C LYS A 197 -1.49 -21.75 -2.14
N LYS A 198 -1.46 -21.78 -0.82
CA LYS A 198 -1.59 -22.99 -0.02
C LYS A 198 -2.75 -22.83 0.93
N SER A 199 -3.52 -23.88 1.13
CA SER A 199 -4.62 -23.90 2.11
C SER A 199 -4.64 -25.24 2.81
N SER A 200 -4.86 -25.22 4.13
CA SER A 200 -5.01 -26.38 4.98
C SER A 200 -6.23 -26.19 5.88
N ARG A 201 -6.47 -27.12 6.78
CA ARG A 201 -7.54 -26.99 7.78
C ARG A 201 -7.25 -25.90 8.82
N THR A 202 -5.98 -25.54 9.03
CA THR A 202 -5.52 -24.64 10.09
C THR A 202 -4.97 -23.31 9.60
N SER A 203 -4.63 -23.20 8.31
CA SER A 203 -4.00 -21.99 7.75
C SER A 203 -4.19 -21.86 6.25
N SER A 204 -4.06 -20.63 5.77
CA SER A 204 -3.91 -20.32 4.34
C SER A 204 -2.65 -19.47 4.15
N SER A 205 -2.00 -19.59 3.01
CA SER A 205 -0.94 -18.64 2.62
C SER A 205 -1.07 -18.23 1.17
N PHE A 206 -0.74 -16.98 0.92
CA PHE A 206 -0.81 -16.35 -0.39
C PHE A 206 0.55 -15.72 -0.68
N HIS A 207 1.10 -16.01 -1.86
CA HIS A 207 2.35 -15.44 -2.32
C HIS A 207 2.08 -14.68 -3.63
N TYR A 208 2.19 -13.37 -3.57
CA TYR A 208 2.08 -12.46 -4.71
C TYR A 208 3.45 -11.99 -5.14
N LYS A 209 3.59 -11.70 -6.44
CA LYS A 209 4.81 -11.13 -7.02
C LYS A 209 4.47 -10.03 -8.00
N MET A 210 5.12 -8.88 -7.82
CA MET A 210 5.10 -7.75 -8.74
C MET A 210 6.47 -7.57 -9.35
N GLU A 211 6.56 -7.76 -10.67
CA GLU A 211 7.82 -7.77 -11.43
C GLU A 211 8.21 -6.38 -11.95
N LEU A 212 7.31 -5.42 -11.88
CA LEU A 212 7.59 -4.03 -12.23
C LEU A 212 7.91 -3.24 -10.95
N PRO A 213 8.93 -2.38 -10.99
CA PRO A 213 9.28 -1.59 -9.81
C PRO A 213 8.26 -0.49 -9.55
N TYR A 214 7.88 -0.33 -8.28
CA TYR A 214 6.95 0.69 -7.81
C TYR A 214 7.33 1.18 -6.41
N SER A 215 6.79 2.34 -6.03
CA SER A 215 7.08 3.00 -4.76
C SER A 215 6.41 2.28 -3.58
N THR A 216 7.07 2.29 -2.43
CA THR A 216 6.62 1.59 -1.21
C THR A 216 5.20 1.97 -0.79
N TYR A 217 4.81 3.25 -0.90
CA TYR A 217 3.48 3.72 -0.51
C TYR A 217 2.32 3.08 -1.30
N LEU A 218 2.60 2.56 -2.51
CA LEU A 218 1.64 1.88 -3.38
C LEU A 218 1.47 0.38 -3.07
N LEU A 219 2.20 -0.14 -2.06
CA LEU A 219 2.07 -1.52 -1.65
C LEU A 219 0.70 -1.73 -0.99
N SER A 220 -0.03 -2.75 -1.46
CA SER A 220 -1.33 -3.14 -0.92
C SER A 220 -1.24 -4.52 -0.27
N ILE A 221 -1.75 -4.63 0.93
CA ILE A 221 -2.03 -5.90 1.60
C ILE A 221 -3.46 -5.83 2.10
N VAL A 222 -4.30 -6.73 1.62
CA VAL A 222 -5.67 -6.88 2.12
C VAL A 222 -5.94 -8.34 2.42
N ALA A 223 -6.50 -8.63 3.59
CA ALA A 223 -6.97 -9.97 3.90
C ALA A 223 -8.32 -9.93 4.62
N GLY A 224 -9.18 -10.91 4.30
CA GLY A 224 -10.54 -10.99 4.84
C GLY A 224 -11.39 -12.02 4.11
N GLU A 225 -12.71 -11.89 4.26
CA GLU A 225 -13.68 -12.71 3.53
C GLU A 225 -14.33 -11.90 2.40
N PHE A 226 -13.88 -12.12 1.17
CA PHE A 226 -14.32 -11.40 -0.01
C PHE A 226 -14.88 -12.34 -1.07
N SER A 227 -15.78 -11.80 -1.89
CA SER A 227 -16.26 -12.39 -3.15
C SER A 227 -15.53 -11.76 -4.33
N GLU A 228 -15.10 -12.58 -5.28
CA GLU A 228 -14.39 -12.17 -6.49
C GLU A 228 -15.36 -12.07 -7.67
N HIS A 229 -15.21 -10.99 -8.45
CA HIS A 229 -15.78 -10.88 -9.79
C HIS A 229 -14.68 -10.62 -10.81
N LYS A 230 -14.89 -11.13 -12.04
CA LYS A 230 -13.91 -10.99 -13.14
C LYS A 230 -14.57 -10.51 -14.40
N GLU A 231 -13.87 -9.64 -15.09
CA GLU A 231 -14.20 -9.13 -16.40
C GLU A 231 -12.91 -9.07 -17.24
N THR A 232 -13.00 -9.21 -18.55
CA THR A 232 -11.84 -9.05 -19.45
C THR A 232 -12.12 -7.95 -20.45
N MET A 233 -11.17 -7.02 -20.57
CA MET A 233 -11.22 -5.94 -21.53
C MET A 233 -9.93 -5.88 -22.35
N LYS A 234 -9.98 -6.20 -23.68
CA LYS A 234 -8.85 -6.10 -24.62
C LYS A 234 -7.48 -6.58 -24.02
N GLY A 235 -7.46 -7.75 -23.39
CA GLY A 235 -6.23 -8.33 -22.84
C GLY A 235 -5.81 -7.79 -21.47
N VAL A 236 -6.65 -6.99 -20.82
CA VAL A 236 -6.52 -6.60 -19.41
C VAL A 236 -7.55 -7.39 -18.60
N ASP A 237 -7.11 -8.15 -17.63
CA ASP A 237 -7.97 -8.83 -16.67
C ASP A 237 -8.41 -7.83 -15.60
N ILE A 238 -9.69 -7.51 -15.57
CA ILE A 238 -10.29 -6.65 -14.55
C ILE A 238 -10.91 -7.52 -13.48
N LYS A 239 -10.59 -7.24 -12.22
CA LYS A 239 -11.19 -7.92 -11.08
C LYS A 239 -11.67 -6.90 -10.07
N TRP A 240 -12.71 -7.27 -9.35
CA TRP A 240 -13.08 -6.54 -8.16
C TRP A 240 -13.50 -7.48 -7.04
N TYR A 241 -13.27 -7.04 -5.83
CA TYR A 241 -13.52 -7.77 -4.60
C TYR A 241 -14.38 -6.92 -3.67
N VAL A 242 -15.41 -7.52 -3.14
CA VAL A 242 -16.28 -6.91 -2.13
C VAL A 242 -16.54 -7.92 -1.02
N GLN A 243 -16.97 -7.46 0.13
CA GLN A 243 -17.43 -8.34 1.20
C GLN A 243 -18.51 -9.29 0.70
N LYS A 244 -18.49 -10.52 1.16
CA LYS A 244 -19.51 -11.52 0.84
C LYS A 244 -20.90 -10.99 1.18
N GLY A 245 -21.84 -11.17 0.23
CA GLY A 245 -23.21 -10.65 0.34
C GLY A 245 -23.43 -9.27 -0.29
N ARG A 246 -22.35 -8.57 -0.69
CA ARG A 246 -22.42 -7.25 -1.34
C ARG A 246 -22.08 -7.29 -2.84
N GLU A 247 -22.17 -8.45 -3.48
CA GLU A 247 -21.79 -8.65 -4.88
C GLU A 247 -22.62 -7.82 -5.87
N ARG A 248 -23.91 -7.57 -5.54
CA ARG A 248 -24.79 -6.74 -6.36
C ARG A 248 -24.37 -5.28 -6.30
N GLU A 249 -24.06 -4.78 -5.12
CA GLU A 249 -23.55 -3.43 -4.90
C GLU A 249 -22.19 -3.24 -5.58
N GLY A 250 -21.29 -4.21 -5.47
CA GLY A 250 -20.00 -4.21 -6.17
C GLY A 250 -20.16 -4.14 -7.69
N ARG A 251 -21.16 -4.82 -8.26
CA ARG A 251 -21.49 -4.71 -9.68
C ARG A 251 -21.95 -3.29 -10.04
N ASN A 252 -22.80 -2.69 -9.23
CA ASN A 252 -23.24 -1.31 -9.46
C ASN A 252 -22.08 -0.33 -9.43
N ALA A 253 -21.16 -0.50 -8.48
CA ALA A 253 -19.99 0.38 -8.30
C ALA A 253 -18.96 0.25 -9.43
N PHE A 254 -18.68 -0.98 -9.90
CA PHE A 254 -17.49 -1.26 -10.72
C PHE A 254 -17.79 -1.65 -12.18
N LYS A 255 -19.06 -1.68 -12.60
CA LYS A 255 -19.49 -2.11 -13.96
C LYS A 255 -18.87 -1.33 -15.12
N ASP A 256 -18.45 -0.10 -14.89
CA ASP A 256 -17.91 0.77 -15.93
C ASP A 256 -16.36 0.86 -15.92
N THR A 257 -15.69 0.11 -15.04
CA THR A 257 -14.22 0.15 -14.89
C THR A 257 -13.50 -0.03 -16.23
N GLY A 258 -13.90 -1.02 -17.03
CA GLY A 258 -13.27 -1.25 -18.35
C GLY A 258 -13.48 -0.10 -19.33
N LYS A 259 -14.62 0.58 -19.30
CA LYS A 259 -14.87 1.76 -20.13
C LYS A 259 -14.02 2.95 -19.69
N ILE A 260 -13.88 3.13 -18.36
CA ILE A 260 -13.06 4.18 -17.75
C ILE A 260 -11.59 4.02 -18.15
N ILE A 261 -11.02 2.84 -17.99
CA ILE A 261 -9.61 2.56 -18.37
C ILE A 261 -9.40 2.82 -19.86
N ARG A 262 -10.34 2.41 -20.71
CA ARG A 262 -10.27 2.65 -22.16
C ARG A 262 -10.36 4.14 -22.49
N PHE A 263 -11.25 4.86 -21.82
CA PHE A 263 -11.38 6.30 -22.01
C PHE A 263 -10.07 7.02 -21.67
N ILE A 264 -9.48 6.72 -20.51
CA ILE A 264 -8.22 7.35 -20.08
C ILE A 264 -7.06 6.98 -21.02
N SER A 265 -6.97 5.70 -21.45
CA SER A 265 -5.98 5.29 -22.44
C SER A 265 -6.08 6.09 -23.74
N ASN A 266 -7.29 6.27 -24.27
CA ASN A 266 -7.51 7.05 -25.48
C ASN A 266 -7.22 8.54 -25.28
N TYR A 267 -7.63 9.10 -24.14
CA TYR A 267 -7.45 10.51 -23.81
C TYR A 267 -5.98 10.89 -23.64
N THR A 268 -5.21 10.05 -22.97
CA THR A 268 -3.76 10.25 -22.76
C THR A 268 -2.92 9.85 -23.97
N GLY A 269 -3.47 9.07 -24.91
CA GLY A 269 -2.72 8.48 -26.02
C GLY A 269 -1.75 7.38 -25.59
N PHE A 270 -1.87 6.90 -24.36
CA PHE A 270 -1.02 5.86 -23.78
C PHE A 270 -1.87 4.72 -23.22
N GLU A 271 -1.77 3.54 -23.83
CA GLU A 271 -2.53 2.36 -23.41
C GLU A 271 -2.24 1.98 -21.96
N TYR A 272 -3.23 1.37 -21.28
CA TYR A 272 -3.06 0.85 -19.94
C TYR A 272 -1.88 -0.15 -19.92
N PRO A 273 -0.84 0.10 -19.09
CA PRO A 273 0.45 -0.60 -19.29
C PRO A 273 0.53 -1.98 -18.64
N TYR A 274 -0.51 -2.40 -17.87
CA TYR A 274 -0.45 -3.62 -17.08
C TYR A 274 -1.40 -4.69 -17.62
N LYS A 275 -1.17 -5.96 -17.25
CA LYS A 275 -1.99 -7.10 -17.67
C LYS A 275 -3.29 -7.26 -16.88
N HIS A 276 -3.39 -6.62 -15.72
CA HIS A 276 -4.55 -6.71 -14.85
C HIS A 276 -4.77 -5.40 -14.10
N TYR A 277 -6.03 -5.15 -13.78
CA TYR A 277 -6.47 -4.08 -12.90
C TYR A 277 -7.41 -4.67 -11.85
N THR A 278 -7.10 -4.50 -10.59
CA THR A 278 -7.89 -5.05 -9.49
C THR A 278 -8.39 -3.92 -8.61
N GLN A 279 -9.62 -4.05 -8.11
CA GLN A 279 -10.21 -3.14 -7.13
C GLN A 279 -10.69 -3.94 -5.93
N ILE A 280 -10.55 -3.41 -4.73
CA ILE A 280 -11.08 -4.02 -3.53
C ILE A 280 -11.73 -2.98 -2.64
N ALA A 281 -13.01 -3.17 -2.31
CA ALA A 281 -13.71 -2.32 -1.36
C ALA A 281 -13.54 -2.87 0.06
N VAL A 282 -12.99 -2.06 0.95
CA VAL A 282 -12.72 -2.44 2.33
C VAL A 282 -13.50 -1.56 3.32
N PRO A 283 -13.90 -2.10 4.47
CA PRO A 283 -14.64 -1.34 5.47
C PRO A 283 -13.73 -0.31 6.15
N GLU A 284 -14.36 0.80 6.58
CA GLU A 284 -13.71 1.87 7.35
C GLU A 284 -12.53 2.54 6.64
N PHE A 285 -12.49 2.49 5.31
CA PHE A 285 -11.47 3.15 4.52
C PHE A 285 -11.80 4.64 4.37
N ILE A 286 -11.21 5.46 5.23
CA ILE A 286 -11.54 6.89 5.37
C ILE A 286 -11.02 7.76 4.21
N PHE A 287 -10.08 7.24 3.42
CA PHE A 287 -9.42 8.01 2.34
C PHE A 287 -10.24 8.07 1.05
N GLY A 288 -11.36 7.35 0.96
CA GLY A 288 -12.15 7.25 -0.27
C GLY A 288 -11.61 6.19 -1.20
N GLY A 289 -10.47 6.43 -1.81
CA GLY A 289 -9.72 5.50 -2.65
C GLY A 289 -8.23 5.57 -2.39
N MET A 290 -7.50 4.64 -2.99
CA MET A 290 -6.03 4.60 -3.03
C MET A 290 -5.58 3.85 -4.27
N GLU A 291 -4.69 4.46 -4.99
CA GLU A 291 -4.14 4.01 -6.27
C GLU A 291 -3.10 2.89 -6.16
N ASN A 292 -3.15 2.04 -5.15
CA ASN A 292 -2.18 0.97 -4.97
C ASN A 292 -1.88 0.23 -6.28
N PHE A 293 -0.61 0.00 -6.55
CA PHE A 293 -0.12 -0.47 -7.83
C PHE A 293 -0.78 -1.78 -8.29
N THR A 294 -1.61 -1.73 -9.34
CA THR A 294 -2.43 -2.82 -9.89
C THR A 294 -3.57 -3.36 -8.99
N VAL A 295 -3.72 -2.85 -7.77
CA VAL A 295 -4.76 -3.26 -6.81
C VAL A 295 -5.26 -2.03 -6.07
N THR A 296 -6.17 -1.27 -6.66
CA THR A 296 -6.74 -0.08 -6.01
C THR A 296 -7.62 -0.49 -4.83
N THR A 297 -7.40 0.18 -3.70
CA THR A 297 -8.24 0.02 -2.51
C THR A 297 -9.29 1.12 -2.50
N GLN A 298 -10.53 0.78 -2.20
CA GLN A 298 -11.64 1.72 -2.19
C GLN A 298 -12.47 1.56 -0.92
N THR A 299 -13.13 2.63 -0.52
CA THR A 299 -14.09 2.60 0.59
C THR A 299 -15.30 1.75 0.22
N ASP A 300 -15.82 0.99 1.16
CA ASP A 300 -17.07 0.26 0.99
C ASP A 300 -18.31 1.21 0.97
N LEU A 301 -18.14 2.49 1.31
CA LEU A 301 -19.14 3.52 1.13
C LEU A 301 -19.42 3.85 -0.35
N ALA A 302 -18.54 3.43 -1.26
CA ALA A 302 -18.76 3.52 -2.70
C ALA A 302 -19.68 2.42 -3.26
N LEU A 303 -20.09 1.47 -2.43
CA LEU A 303 -20.99 0.38 -2.82
C LEU A 303 -22.44 0.80 -2.66
N TYR A 304 -23.12 1.07 -3.76
CA TYR A 304 -24.54 1.46 -3.80
C TYR A 304 -25.42 0.25 -4.09
N ASP A 305 -26.51 0.10 -3.32
CA ASP A 305 -27.59 -0.79 -3.68
C ASP A 305 -28.31 -0.29 -4.93
N ASP A 306 -29.26 -1.07 -5.46
CA ASP A 306 -29.94 -0.72 -6.71
C ASP A 306 -30.79 0.56 -6.60
N ARG A 307 -31.25 0.90 -5.41
CA ARG A 307 -32.06 2.09 -5.18
C ARG A 307 -31.16 3.33 -5.12
N ALA A 308 -30.06 3.27 -4.36
CA ALA A 308 -29.09 4.36 -4.28
C ALA A 308 -28.38 4.58 -5.62
N ALA A 309 -28.19 3.51 -6.42
CA ALA A 309 -27.62 3.58 -7.76
C ALA A 309 -28.46 4.33 -8.80
N LEU A 310 -29.72 4.67 -8.48
CA LEU A 310 -30.56 5.56 -9.30
C LEU A 310 -30.17 7.04 -9.14
N ASP A 311 -29.61 7.40 -8.00
CA ASP A 311 -29.30 8.80 -7.64
C ASP A 311 -27.81 9.12 -7.74
N GLY A 312 -26.95 8.09 -7.85
CA GLY A 312 -25.50 8.27 -7.92
C GLY A 312 -24.76 7.04 -8.39
N ASP A 313 -23.46 7.23 -8.66
CA ASP A 313 -22.55 6.15 -9.04
C ASP A 313 -21.16 6.36 -8.41
N SER A 314 -20.29 5.38 -8.59
CA SER A 314 -18.92 5.41 -8.10
C SER A 314 -17.91 5.77 -9.20
N ASN A 315 -18.37 6.18 -10.39
CA ASN A 315 -17.51 6.40 -11.55
C ASN A 315 -16.47 7.50 -11.31
N GLY A 316 -16.81 8.54 -10.55
CA GLY A 316 -15.87 9.59 -10.19
C GLY A 316 -14.68 9.05 -9.40
N LEU A 317 -14.95 8.24 -8.37
CA LEU A 317 -13.91 7.59 -7.57
C LEU A 317 -13.10 6.58 -8.41
N VAL A 318 -13.79 5.69 -9.14
CA VAL A 318 -13.14 4.69 -10.01
C VAL A 318 -12.26 5.35 -11.07
N SER A 319 -12.70 6.48 -11.63
CA SER A 319 -11.93 7.22 -12.64
C SER A 319 -10.67 7.85 -12.05
N HIS A 320 -10.80 8.44 -10.87
CA HIS A 320 -9.69 9.04 -10.14
C HIS A 320 -8.60 7.99 -9.86
N GLU A 321 -8.97 6.88 -9.23
CA GLU A 321 -8.01 5.81 -8.90
C GLU A 321 -7.42 5.14 -10.16
N ALA A 322 -8.20 5.01 -11.23
CA ALA A 322 -7.68 4.48 -12.49
C ALA A 322 -6.70 5.44 -13.16
N ALA A 323 -6.94 6.77 -13.11
CA ALA A 323 -6.08 7.77 -13.71
C ALA A 323 -4.70 7.85 -13.05
N HIS A 324 -4.62 7.58 -11.76
CA HIS A 324 -3.36 7.44 -11.05
C HIS A 324 -2.43 6.38 -11.64
N THR A 325 -2.94 5.40 -12.41
CA THR A 325 -2.06 4.46 -13.14
C THR A 325 -1.04 5.20 -13.99
N TRP A 326 -1.43 6.28 -14.66
CA TRP A 326 -0.55 7.11 -15.45
C TRP A 326 0.17 8.15 -14.60
N PHE A 327 -0.58 8.83 -13.73
CA PHE A 327 -0.14 9.97 -12.91
C PHE A 327 -0.05 9.55 -11.43
N GLY A 328 1.09 9.07 -11.00
CA GLY A 328 1.34 8.53 -9.66
C GLY A 328 2.10 7.21 -9.73
N ASN A 329 1.62 6.25 -10.51
CA ASN A 329 2.19 4.90 -10.57
C ASN A 329 3.27 4.76 -11.64
N VAL A 330 2.97 5.06 -12.91
CA VAL A 330 3.96 5.05 -14.00
C VAL A 330 4.91 6.23 -13.83
N VAL A 331 4.37 7.44 -13.78
CA VAL A 331 5.12 8.66 -13.52
C VAL A 331 4.88 9.09 -12.08
N THR A 332 5.90 8.99 -11.25
CA THR A 332 5.80 9.27 -9.82
C THR A 332 6.60 10.51 -9.45
N ALA A 333 6.08 11.37 -8.59
CA ALA A 333 6.77 12.53 -8.07
C ALA A 333 8.05 12.16 -7.31
N LYS A 334 9.09 12.96 -7.44
CA LYS A 334 10.37 12.73 -6.75
C LYS A 334 10.24 12.85 -5.23
N ASN A 335 9.35 13.71 -4.78
CA ASN A 335 9.05 13.93 -3.36
C ASN A 335 7.62 14.44 -3.18
N TRP A 336 7.11 14.38 -1.97
CA TRP A 336 5.73 14.72 -1.65
C TRP A 336 5.37 16.21 -1.79
N SER A 337 6.35 17.10 -1.91
CA SER A 337 6.06 18.51 -2.26
C SER A 337 5.54 18.67 -3.69
N GLN A 338 5.61 17.62 -4.51
CA GLN A 338 5.09 17.55 -5.87
C GLN A 338 3.87 16.62 -6.00
N ALA A 339 3.18 16.31 -4.91
CA ALA A 339 1.99 15.44 -4.91
C ALA A 339 0.88 15.92 -5.86
N TRP A 340 0.80 17.22 -6.14
CA TRP A 340 -0.11 17.79 -7.12
C TRP A 340 0.03 17.18 -8.53
N LEU A 341 1.21 16.65 -8.88
CA LEU A 341 1.41 15.91 -10.14
C LEU A 341 0.66 14.58 -10.19
N HIS A 342 0.30 14.04 -9.04
CA HIS A 342 -0.57 12.86 -8.96
C HIS A 342 -2.03 13.32 -8.95
N GLU A 343 -2.42 14.08 -7.96
CA GLU A 343 -3.82 14.39 -7.63
C GLU A 343 -4.51 15.29 -8.66
N SER A 344 -3.80 16.33 -9.13
CA SER A 344 -4.41 17.25 -10.10
C SER A 344 -4.61 16.66 -11.49
N PHE A 345 -3.82 15.65 -11.85
CA PHE A 345 -4.01 14.95 -13.13
C PHE A 345 -4.95 13.75 -13.01
N ALA A 346 -5.22 13.26 -11.81
CA ALA A 346 -6.20 12.22 -11.57
C ALA A 346 -7.62 12.78 -11.40
N THR A 347 -7.75 14.06 -11.03
CA THR A 347 -9.03 14.80 -10.91
C THR A 347 -9.41 15.45 -12.23
#